data_b146e70e25d1c2e8daee28a9c0d74281
#
_entry.id   b146e70e25d1c2e8daee28a9c0d74281
#
_cell.length_a   1.000
_cell.length_b   1.000
_cell.length_c   1.000
_cell.angle_alpha   90.00
_cell.angle_beta   90.00
_cell.angle_gamma   90.00
#
_symmetry.space_group_name_H-M   'P 1'
#
loop_
_entity.id
_entity.type
_entity.pdbx_description
1 polymer ?
#
loop_
_entity_poly.entity_id
_entity_poly.type
_entity_poly.pdbx_seq_one_letter_code
_entity_poly.pdbx_strand_id
1 'polypeptide(L)'
;MIKQLKSSEIKNFINENKDVELLDVRTQGEWDDIGKPDGEKLGLKTHFVTIVRSPDPSANKEFVEEVKKQIDSNKQLLIICKAGGRSMMAAQLLSQEKIKCINISDGFEGNGENPGWKEEGLPSS
;
A
#
# COMPACT_ATOMS: atom_id res chain seq x y z
N MET A 1 -5.37 -11.73 -11.84
CA MET A 1 -4.17 -10.88 -12.02
C MET A 1 -4.32 -9.60 -11.23
N ILE A 2 -3.26 -9.18 -10.54
CA ILE A 2 -3.31 -7.98 -9.72
C ILE A 2 -3.12 -6.74 -10.61
N LYS A 3 -4.06 -5.80 -10.50
CA LYS A 3 -3.93 -4.51 -11.19
C LYS A 3 -2.81 -3.70 -10.55
N GLN A 4 -2.06 -3.00 -11.39
CA GLN A 4 -0.98 -2.14 -10.93
C GLN A 4 -1.19 -0.70 -11.38
N LEU A 5 -0.85 0.25 -10.50
CA LEU A 5 -0.91 1.68 -10.79
C LEU A 5 0.41 2.31 -10.35
N LYS A 6 0.86 3.28 -11.13
CA LYS A 6 1.98 4.14 -10.72
C LYS A 6 1.46 5.23 -9.79
N SER A 7 2.33 5.80 -8.98
CA SER A 7 1.95 6.90 -8.10
C SER A 7 1.34 8.06 -8.87
N SER A 8 1.85 8.33 -10.08
CA SER A 8 1.31 9.40 -10.94
C SER A 8 -0.14 9.19 -11.37
N GLU A 9 -0.65 7.96 -11.25
CA GLU A 9 -2.01 7.61 -11.66
C GLU A 9 -3.02 7.60 -10.51
N ILE A 10 -2.54 7.75 -9.27
CA ILE A 10 -3.39 7.58 -8.08
C ILE A 10 -4.50 8.63 -7.99
N LYS A 11 -4.17 9.89 -8.22
CA LYS A 11 -5.18 10.96 -8.11
C LYS A 11 -6.35 10.77 -9.08
N ASN A 12 -6.06 10.38 -10.32
CA ASN A 12 -7.12 10.10 -11.30
C ASN A 12 -7.93 8.89 -10.88
N PHE A 13 -7.26 7.85 -10.40
CA PHE A 13 -7.94 6.63 -9.97
C PHE A 13 -8.95 6.91 -8.85
N ILE A 14 -8.55 7.65 -7.82
CA ILE A 14 -9.44 7.93 -6.69
C ILE A 14 -10.53 8.95 -7.04
N ASN A 15 -10.33 9.78 -8.05
CA ASN A 15 -11.40 10.63 -8.56
C ASN A 15 -12.52 9.80 -9.21
N GLU A 16 -12.16 8.71 -9.86
CA GLU A 16 -13.10 7.84 -10.54
C GLU A 16 -13.66 6.73 -9.65
N ASN A 17 -13.00 6.44 -8.54
CA ASN A 17 -13.35 5.36 -7.63
C ASN A 17 -13.41 5.88 -6.21
N LYS A 18 -14.59 5.88 -5.59
CA LYS A 18 -14.76 6.43 -4.23
C LYS A 18 -14.69 5.37 -3.14
N ASP A 19 -14.70 4.10 -3.52
CA ASP A 19 -14.69 2.97 -2.60
C ASP A 19 -13.26 2.41 -2.43
N VAL A 20 -12.32 3.28 -2.04
CA VAL A 20 -10.90 2.94 -2.01
C VAL A 20 -10.31 3.24 -0.63
N GLU A 21 -9.47 2.32 -0.14
CA GLU A 21 -8.65 2.50 1.06
C GLU A 21 -7.18 2.24 0.69
N LEU A 22 -6.26 2.68 1.55
CA LEU A 22 -4.83 2.54 1.33
C LEU A 22 -4.21 1.68 2.42
N LEU A 23 -3.33 0.75 2.05
CA LEU A 23 -2.59 -0.09 2.99
C LEU A 23 -1.09 0.02 2.72
N ASP A 24 -0.33 0.43 3.73
CA ASP A 24 1.12 0.43 3.70
C ASP A 24 1.64 -0.81 4.42
N VAL A 25 2.43 -1.62 3.72
CA VAL A 25 2.92 -2.90 4.24
C VAL A 25 4.40 -2.87 4.61
N ARG A 26 4.99 -1.68 4.68
CA ARG A 26 6.39 -1.50 5.05
C ARG A 26 6.60 -1.76 6.55
N THR A 27 7.83 -1.59 7.02
CA THR A 27 8.18 -1.80 8.43
C THR A 27 8.01 -0.51 9.24
N GLN A 28 7.93 -0.67 10.56
CA GLN A 28 7.89 0.46 11.49
C GLN A 28 9.12 1.36 11.31
N GLY A 29 10.30 0.75 11.10
CA GLY A 29 11.51 1.53 10.88
C GLY A 29 11.43 2.43 9.65
N GLU A 30 10.85 1.93 8.56
CA GLU A 30 10.66 2.75 7.36
C GLU A 30 9.70 3.91 7.63
N TRP A 31 8.63 3.66 8.36
CA TRP A 31 7.66 4.71 8.70
C TRP A 31 8.31 5.79 9.55
N ASP A 32 9.15 5.40 10.50
CA ASP A 32 9.83 6.34 11.40
C ASP A 32 10.93 7.13 10.70
N ASP A 33 11.73 6.47 9.85
CA ASP A 33 12.93 7.08 9.26
C ASP A 33 12.68 7.78 7.93
N ILE A 34 11.76 7.25 7.12
CA ILE A 34 11.52 7.73 5.75
C ILE A 34 10.25 8.57 5.64
N GLY A 35 9.28 8.30 6.51
CA GLY A 35 7.98 8.95 6.45
C GLY A 35 6.88 8.00 5.97
N LYS A 36 5.65 8.50 5.92
CA LYS A 36 4.46 7.71 5.61
C LYS A 36 3.64 8.39 4.53
N PRO A 37 2.94 7.62 3.69
CA PRO A 37 1.93 8.21 2.81
C PRO A 37 0.77 8.72 3.67
N ASP A 38 0.32 9.94 3.40
CA ASP A 38 -0.81 10.53 4.10
C ASP A 38 -2.06 10.42 3.23
N GLY A 39 -2.63 9.21 3.20
CA GLY A 39 -3.80 8.94 2.39
C GLY A 39 -5.03 9.72 2.85
N GLU A 40 -5.09 10.07 4.14
CA GLU A 40 -6.23 10.83 4.68
C GLU A 40 -6.40 12.17 3.97
N LYS A 41 -5.30 12.81 3.57
CA LYS A 41 -5.36 14.06 2.81
C LYS A 41 -5.92 13.87 1.40
N LEU A 42 -5.93 12.64 0.92
CA LEU A 42 -6.54 12.28 -0.37
C LEU A 42 -7.94 11.70 -0.19
N GLY A 43 -8.45 11.67 1.03
CA GLY A 43 -9.74 11.07 1.34
C GLY A 43 -9.70 9.55 1.46
N LEU A 44 -8.53 8.97 1.62
CA LEU A 44 -8.35 7.53 1.76
C LEU A 44 -8.09 7.16 3.20
N LYS A 45 -8.91 6.28 3.75
CA LYS A 45 -8.61 5.68 5.05
C LYS A 45 -7.32 4.88 4.88
N THR A 46 -6.31 5.15 5.72
CA THR A 46 -4.98 4.60 5.56
C THR A 46 -4.64 3.65 6.70
N HIS A 47 -4.17 2.46 6.33
CA HIS A 47 -3.83 1.40 7.29
C HIS A 47 -2.35 1.07 7.19
N PHE A 48 -1.77 0.63 8.31
CA PHE A 48 -0.35 0.29 8.40
C PHE A 48 -0.22 -1.10 9.03
N VAL A 49 0.11 -2.11 8.21
CA VAL A 49 0.31 -3.48 8.69
C VAL A 49 1.52 -4.05 7.95
N THR A 50 2.59 -4.35 8.68
CA THR A 50 3.81 -4.88 8.06
C THR A 50 3.62 -6.32 7.57
N ILE A 51 4.11 -6.61 6.36
CA ILE A 51 4.09 -7.96 5.83
C ILE A 51 5.38 -8.72 6.20
N VAL A 52 6.47 -7.99 6.45
CA VAL A 52 7.76 -8.56 6.84
C VAL A 52 8.17 -7.93 8.16
N ARG A 53 8.44 -8.76 9.18
CA ARG A 53 8.83 -8.27 10.49
C ARG A 53 10.27 -7.75 10.49
N SER A 54 10.51 -6.69 11.23
CA SER A 54 11.83 -6.09 11.40
C SER A 54 12.27 -6.29 12.86
N PRO A 55 13.54 -6.63 13.12
CA PRO A 55 14.68 -6.79 12.19
C PRO A 55 14.73 -8.14 11.48
N ASP A 56 13.92 -9.10 11.89
CA ASP A 56 13.85 -10.41 11.25
C ASP A 56 13.09 -10.29 9.94
N PRO A 57 13.70 -10.64 8.77
CA PRO A 57 13.02 -10.50 7.48
C PRO A 57 11.96 -11.57 7.21
N SER A 58 11.62 -12.40 8.20
CA SER A 58 10.57 -13.41 8.01
C SER A 58 9.21 -12.76 7.79
N ALA A 59 8.34 -13.47 7.07
CA ALA A 59 6.98 -12.98 6.82
C ALA A 59 6.18 -12.90 8.13
N ASN A 60 5.33 -11.89 8.22
CA ASN A 60 4.40 -11.75 9.33
C ASN A 60 3.24 -12.73 9.11
N LYS A 61 3.23 -13.82 9.86
CA LYS A 61 2.22 -14.88 9.69
C LYS A 61 0.80 -14.42 9.99
N GLU A 62 0.67 -13.34 10.76
CA GLU A 62 -0.64 -12.80 11.13
C GLU A 62 -1.08 -11.66 10.22
N PHE A 63 -0.33 -11.41 9.13
CA PHE A 63 -0.57 -10.28 8.25
C PHE A 63 -2.03 -10.23 7.74
N VAL A 64 -2.50 -11.32 7.17
CA VAL A 64 -3.86 -11.37 6.60
C VAL A 64 -4.91 -11.06 7.65
N GLU A 65 -4.78 -11.67 8.84
CA GLU A 65 -5.74 -11.45 9.92
C GLU A 65 -5.71 -10.02 10.45
N GLU A 66 -4.52 -9.42 10.57
CA GLU A 66 -4.39 -8.04 11.00
C GLU A 66 -5.04 -7.09 9.99
N VAL A 67 -4.81 -7.33 8.70
CA VAL A 67 -5.41 -6.50 7.65
C VAL A 67 -6.93 -6.61 7.68
N LYS A 68 -7.46 -7.83 7.78
CA LYS A 68 -8.90 -8.06 7.77
C LYS A 68 -9.62 -7.38 8.94
N LYS A 69 -8.92 -7.18 10.05
CA LYS A 69 -9.48 -6.47 11.20
C LYS A 69 -9.60 -4.97 10.99
N GLN A 70 -8.80 -4.40 10.10
CA GLN A 70 -8.73 -2.96 9.90
C GLN A 70 -9.51 -2.46 8.70
N ILE A 71 -9.52 -3.22 7.61
CA ILE A 71 -10.07 -2.75 6.34
C ILE A 71 -11.56 -3.06 6.20
N ASP A 72 -12.20 -2.35 5.27
CA ASP A 72 -13.54 -2.67 4.80
C ASP A 72 -13.38 -3.55 3.55
N SER A 73 -13.74 -4.82 3.64
CA SER A 73 -13.56 -5.79 2.56
C SER A 73 -14.44 -5.50 1.33
N ASN A 74 -15.39 -4.58 1.45
CA ASN A 74 -16.21 -4.16 0.32
C ASN A 74 -15.54 -3.07 -0.52
N LYS A 75 -14.39 -2.57 -0.07
CA LYS A 75 -13.67 -1.50 -0.76
C LYS A 75 -12.48 -2.04 -1.51
N GLN A 76 -12.01 -1.28 -2.49
CA GLN A 76 -10.77 -1.59 -3.18
C GLN A 76 -9.59 -1.15 -2.31
N LEU A 77 -8.52 -1.91 -2.33
CA LEU A 77 -7.37 -1.64 -1.48
C LEU A 77 -6.15 -1.35 -2.33
N LEU A 78 -5.67 -0.10 -2.24
CA LEU A 78 -4.37 0.28 -2.82
C LEU A 78 -3.30 -0.14 -1.83
N ILE A 79 -2.28 -0.87 -2.30
CA ILE A 79 -1.22 -1.39 -1.42
C ILE A 79 0.12 -0.80 -1.82
N ILE A 80 0.86 -0.27 -0.85
CA ILE A 80 2.13 0.41 -1.08
C ILE A 80 3.23 -0.19 -0.21
N CYS A 81 4.43 -0.29 -0.80
CA CYS A 81 5.64 -0.60 -0.04
C CYS A 81 6.74 0.35 -0.52
N LYS A 82 8.02 -0.03 -0.39
CA LYS A 82 9.11 0.85 -0.82
C LYS A 82 9.16 1.00 -2.34
N ALA A 83 9.14 -0.12 -3.07
CA ALA A 83 9.38 -0.15 -4.52
C ALA A 83 8.43 -1.07 -5.29
N GLY A 84 7.41 -1.60 -4.67
CA GLY A 84 6.36 -2.39 -5.32
C GLY A 84 6.41 -3.90 -5.12
N GLY A 85 7.49 -4.46 -4.56
CA GLY A 85 7.65 -5.91 -4.42
C GLY A 85 6.85 -6.53 -3.28
N ARG A 86 7.02 -6.00 -2.08
CA ARG A 86 6.29 -6.51 -0.89
C ARG A 86 4.80 -6.28 -1.03
N SER A 87 4.42 -5.15 -1.62
CA SER A 87 3.01 -4.83 -1.84
C SER A 87 2.37 -5.76 -2.87
N MET A 88 3.12 -6.19 -3.88
CA MET A 88 2.62 -7.20 -4.82
C MET A 88 2.37 -8.52 -4.11
N MET A 89 3.28 -8.95 -3.24
CA MET A 89 3.10 -10.16 -2.43
C MET A 89 1.86 -10.04 -1.55
N ALA A 90 1.69 -8.88 -0.90
CA ALA A 90 0.51 -8.62 -0.06
C ALA A 90 -0.78 -8.70 -0.88
N ALA A 91 -0.77 -8.09 -2.07
CA ALA A 91 -1.93 -8.11 -2.95
C ALA A 91 -2.32 -9.54 -3.34
N GLN A 92 -1.33 -10.38 -3.63
CA GLN A 92 -1.59 -11.78 -3.98
C GLN A 92 -2.21 -12.54 -2.81
N LEU A 93 -1.71 -12.34 -1.60
CA LEU A 93 -2.25 -12.99 -0.40
C LEU A 93 -3.67 -12.53 -0.11
N LEU A 94 -3.92 -11.23 -0.16
CA LEU A 94 -5.21 -10.66 0.18
C LEU A 94 -6.27 -10.93 -0.89
N SER A 95 -5.88 -11.03 -2.16
CA SER A 95 -6.82 -11.35 -3.22
C SER A 95 -7.39 -12.76 -3.07
N GLN A 96 -6.63 -13.67 -2.45
CA GLN A 96 -7.14 -15.01 -2.14
C GLN A 96 -8.26 -14.97 -1.10
N GLU A 97 -8.33 -13.89 -0.34
CA GLU A 97 -9.39 -13.64 0.65
C GLU A 97 -10.54 -12.83 0.06
N LYS A 98 -10.61 -12.73 -1.26
CA LYS A 98 -11.64 -12.00 -2.01
C LYS A 98 -11.65 -10.49 -1.76
N ILE A 99 -10.49 -9.95 -1.41
CA ILE A 99 -10.30 -8.50 -1.27
C ILE A 99 -9.76 -7.98 -2.59
N LYS A 100 -10.39 -6.96 -3.14
CA LYS A 100 -9.94 -6.38 -4.42
C LYS A 100 -8.71 -5.50 -4.18
N CYS A 101 -7.56 -5.94 -4.69
CA CYS A 101 -6.26 -5.32 -4.43
C CYS A 101 -5.66 -4.70 -5.67
N ILE A 102 -4.97 -3.58 -5.48
CA ILE A 102 -4.24 -2.86 -6.52
C ILE A 102 -2.86 -2.55 -5.98
N ASN A 103 -1.81 -2.94 -6.72
CA ASN A 103 -0.45 -2.68 -6.31
C ASN A 103 0.01 -1.32 -6.81
N ILE A 104 0.55 -0.49 -5.92
CA ILE A 104 1.22 0.76 -6.32
C ILE A 104 2.64 0.36 -6.74
N SER A 105 2.86 0.26 -8.05
CA SER A 105 4.02 -0.43 -8.62
C SER A 105 5.36 0.25 -8.37
N ASP A 106 5.39 1.56 -8.19
CA ASP A 106 6.62 2.30 -7.90
C ASP A 106 6.81 2.58 -6.41
N GLY A 107 5.83 2.23 -5.57
CA GLY A 107 5.95 2.34 -4.13
C GLY A 107 6.13 3.76 -3.61
N PHE A 108 6.61 3.86 -2.38
CA PHE A 108 6.80 5.16 -1.72
C PHE A 108 8.07 5.86 -2.21
N GLU A 109 9.11 5.11 -2.53
CA GLU A 109 10.44 5.66 -2.88
C GLU A 109 10.84 5.46 -4.34
N GLY A 110 9.98 4.84 -5.14
CA GLY A 110 10.28 4.60 -6.55
C GLY A 110 10.89 3.23 -6.80
N ASN A 111 10.89 2.83 -8.09
CA ASN A 111 11.37 1.51 -8.51
C ASN A 111 12.50 1.58 -9.55
N GLY A 112 13.10 2.77 -9.73
CA GLY A 112 14.14 2.97 -10.73
C GLY A 112 13.62 3.45 -12.07
N GLU A 113 12.37 3.13 -12.42
CA GLU A 113 11.74 3.57 -13.66
C GLU A 113 10.73 4.70 -13.39
N ASN A 114 10.09 4.66 -12.25
CA ASN A 114 9.10 5.66 -11.85
C ASN A 114 9.45 6.16 -10.45
N PRO A 115 9.17 7.44 -10.15
CA PRO A 115 9.74 8.10 -8.98
C PRO A 115 9.13 7.72 -7.64
N GLY A 116 7.92 7.18 -7.61
CA GLY A 116 7.26 6.82 -6.36
C GLY A 116 6.40 7.92 -5.77
N TRP A 117 5.64 7.54 -4.75
CA TRP A 117 4.66 8.41 -4.08
C TRP A 117 5.25 9.74 -3.62
N LYS A 118 6.39 9.66 -2.93
CA LYS A 118 7.03 10.82 -2.32
C LYS A 118 7.50 11.83 -3.36
N GLU A 119 8.21 11.36 -4.39
CA GLU A 119 8.75 12.22 -5.44
C GLU A 119 7.67 12.77 -6.36
N GLU A 120 6.55 12.07 -6.52
CA GLU A 120 5.42 12.57 -7.29
C GLU A 120 4.68 13.69 -6.56
N GLY A 121 5.05 13.98 -5.33
CA GLY A 121 4.43 15.04 -4.56
C GLY A 121 3.08 14.69 -3.95
N LEU A 122 2.77 13.41 -3.83
CA LEU A 122 1.57 12.98 -3.12
C LEU A 122 1.75 13.23 -1.61
N PRO A 123 0.66 13.45 -0.86
CA PRO A 123 0.78 13.78 0.55
C PRO A 123 1.53 12.74 1.36
N SER A 124 2.46 13.21 2.21
CA SER A 124 3.20 12.35 3.12
C SER A 124 3.47 13.09 4.43
N SER A 125 3.74 12.31 5.47
CA SER A 125 4.02 12.87 6.79
C SER A 125 5.26 12.26 7.45
#